data_78aefc27abea67c3f951b9fe901d83ad
#
_entry.id   78aefc27abea67c3f951b9fe901d83ad
#
_cell.length_a   1.000
_cell.length_b   1.000
_cell.length_c   1.000
_cell.angle_alpha   90.00
_cell.angle_beta   90.00
_cell.angle_gamma   90.00
#
_symmetry.space_group_name_H-M   'P 1'
#
loop_
_entity.id
_entity.type
_entity.pdbx_description
1 polymer ?
#
loop_
_entity_poly.entity_id
_entity_poly.type
_entity_poly.pdbx_seq_one_letter_code
_entity_poly.pdbx_strand_id
1 'polypeptide(L)'
;MSNPSNEVSKREKVRRPGEPPVTRLDSSEMIAATARARATLDQFIVRIQAKPDPNHRGFAIKAAFASPDGECEHIWITSPTWDGQQFTGQIDNEPLATKLVKLGDVVHVKPDELTDWMYLDSNQLVGGYTVRLLY
;
A
#
# COMPACT_ATOMS: atom_id res chain seq x y z
N MET A 1 -1.36 -19.05 4.73
CA MET A 1 -1.65 -18.49 4.56
C MET A 1 -1.94 -18.06 4.45
N SER A 2 -2.06 -18.01 4.52
CA SER A 2 -2.53 -17.36 4.41
C SER A 2 -2.55 -16.76 3.94
N ASN A 3 -2.62 -16.82 3.97
CA ASN A 3 -2.92 -16.11 3.54
C ASN A 3 -2.83 -15.45 3.19
N PRO A 4 -2.80 -15.57 3.09
CA PRO A 4 -2.89 -14.81 2.80
C PRO A 4 -3.27 -14.34 2.30
N SER A 5 -3.36 -14.39 2.52
CA SER A 5 -3.85 -13.86 2.00
C SER A 5 -4.51 -13.59 1.71
N ASN A 6 -4.87 -13.81 1.93
CA ASN A 6 -5.61 -13.48 1.62
C ASN A 6 -6.13 -12.77 1.62
N GLU A 7 -6.33 -12.69 1.91
CA GLU A 7 -6.83 -11.92 1.90
C GLU A 7 -7.65 -11.04 1.62
N VAL A 8 -7.71 -10.89 1.38
CA VAL A 8 -8.37 -9.67 1.00
C VAL A 8 -9.84 -9.83 1.04
N SER A 9 -10.33 -10.97 0.67
CA SER A 9 -11.74 -11.19 0.69
C SER A 9 -12.36 -10.99 2.06
N LYS A 10 -11.54 -10.99 3.10
CA LYS A 10 -12.04 -10.80 4.45
C LYS A 10 -11.84 -9.41 4.96
N ARG A 11 -11.45 -8.48 4.12
CA ARG A 11 -11.25 -7.11 4.54
C ARG A 11 -12.50 -6.45 5.08
N GLU A 12 -13.66 -6.91 4.63
CA GLU A 12 -14.88 -6.34 5.15
C GLU A 12 -15.03 -6.51 6.64
N LYS A 13 -14.33 -7.48 7.20
CA LYS A 13 -14.40 -7.69 8.64
C LYS A 13 -13.94 -6.51 9.44
N VAL A 14 -13.15 -5.63 8.84
CA VAL A 14 -12.66 -4.47 9.56
C VAL A 14 -13.57 -3.26 9.36
N ARG A 15 -14.67 -3.41 8.62
CA ARG A 15 -15.63 -2.32 8.50
C ARG A 15 -16.23 -2.03 9.85
N ARG A 16 -16.40 -0.75 10.13
CA ARG A 16 -17.04 -0.31 11.35
C ARG A 16 -18.55 -0.34 11.19
N PRO A 17 -19.27 -0.55 12.28
CA PRO A 17 -20.73 -0.43 12.23
C PRO A 17 -21.15 0.91 11.69
N GLY A 18 -22.13 0.90 10.82
CA GLY A 18 -22.66 2.14 10.24
C GLY A 18 -21.97 2.61 8.98
N GLU A 19 -20.84 2.00 8.63
CA GLU A 19 -20.21 2.34 7.37
C GLU A 19 -21.01 1.78 6.21
N PRO A 20 -21.02 2.47 5.05
CA PRO A 20 -21.65 1.89 3.87
C PRO A 20 -21.00 0.56 3.52
N PRO A 21 -21.75 -0.35 2.92
CA PRO A 21 -21.14 -1.60 2.46
C PRO A 21 -20.00 -1.30 1.52
N VAL A 22 -18.90 -2.01 1.70
CA VAL A 22 -17.76 -1.93 0.81
C VAL A 22 -17.91 -3.02 -0.23
N THR A 23 -17.83 -2.65 -1.50
CA THR A 23 -17.87 -3.63 -2.56
C THR A 23 -16.66 -4.54 -2.43
N ARG A 24 -16.91 -5.83 -2.34
CA ARG A 24 -15.83 -6.79 -2.27
C ARG A 24 -15.13 -6.84 -3.61
N LEU A 25 -13.83 -6.65 -3.60
CA LEU A 25 -13.02 -6.77 -4.80
C LEU A 25 -12.69 -8.22 -5.05
N ASP A 26 -12.70 -8.59 -6.32
CA ASP A 26 -12.23 -9.90 -6.74
C ASP A 26 -10.76 -10.02 -6.38
N SER A 27 -10.39 -11.12 -5.72
CA SER A 27 -9.01 -11.31 -5.32
C SER A 27 -8.08 -11.38 -6.54
N SER A 28 -8.58 -11.86 -7.68
CA SER A 28 -7.76 -11.88 -8.90
C SER A 28 -7.47 -10.47 -9.39
N GLU A 29 -8.40 -9.54 -9.20
CA GLU A 29 -8.15 -8.14 -9.54
C GLU A 29 -7.11 -7.53 -8.64
N MET A 30 -7.15 -7.83 -7.36
CA MET A 30 -6.14 -7.33 -6.43
C MET A 30 -4.77 -7.93 -6.71
N ILE A 31 -4.71 -9.20 -7.04
CA ILE A 31 -3.45 -9.86 -7.41
C ILE A 31 -2.88 -9.21 -8.67
N ALA A 32 -3.73 -8.95 -9.66
CA ALA A 32 -3.27 -8.33 -10.90
C ALA A 32 -2.77 -6.91 -10.66
N ALA A 33 -3.47 -6.15 -9.80
CA ALA A 33 -3.05 -4.79 -9.49
C ALA A 33 -1.70 -4.78 -8.78
N THR A 34 -1.51 -5.68 -7.82
CA THR A 34 -0.25 -5.81 -7.12
C THR A 34 0.88 -6.20 -8.08
N ALA A 35 0.60 -7.12 -9.00
CA ALA A 35 1.60 -7.52 -9.98
C ALA A 35 1.99 -6.34 -10.87
N ARG A 36 1.04 -5.50 -11.26
CA ARG A 36 1.33 -4.30 -12.05
C ARG A 36 2.16 -3.31 -11.26
N ALA A 37 1.85 -3.13 -9.99
CA ALA A 37 2.63 -2.23 -9.14
C ALA A 37 4.08 -2.69 -9.08
N ARG A 38 4.30 -3.98 -8.91
CA ARG A 38 5.67 -4.52 -8.85
C ARG A 38 6.37 -4.44 -10.21
N ALA A 39 5.63 -4.68 -11.29
CA ALA A 39 6.22 -4.63 -12.63
C ALA A 39 6.63 -3.21 -13.03
N THR A 40 6.02 -2.19 -12.45
CA THR A 40 6.30 -0.79 -12.77
C THR A 40 7.09 -0.09 -11.66
N LEU A 41 7.56 -0.83 -10.67
CA LEU A 41 8.22 -0.26 -9.51
C LEU A 41 9.45 0.56 -9.88
N ASP A 42 10.15 0.17 -10.93
CA ASP A 42 11.33 0.92 -11.38
C ASP A 42 11.00 2.38 -11.69
N GLN A 43 9.80 2.64 -12.21
CA GLN A 43 9.38 4.01 -12.50
C GLN A 43 9.29 4.83 -11.21
N PHE A 44 8.76 4.21 -10.15
CA PHE A 44 8.65 4.88 -8.86
C PHE A 44 10.02 5.14 -8.26
N ILE A 45 10.90 4.14 -8.31
CA ILE A 45 12.26 4.27 -7.76
C ILE A 45 13.01 5.40 -8.47
N VAL A 46 12.94 5.46 -9.79
CA VAL A 46 13.56 6.54 -10.55
C VAL A 46 13.01 7.89 -10.11
N ARG A 47 11.68 7.96 -9.91
CA ARG A 47 11.06 9.23 -9.54
C ARG A 47 11.51 9.72 -8.17
N ILE A 48 11.55 8.85 -7.17
CA ILE A 48 11.91 9.29 -5.81
C ILE A 48 13.39 9.60 -5.67
N GLN A 49 14.22 9.08 -6.56
CA GLN A 49 15.66 9.37 -6.56
C GLN A 49 16.02 10.58 -7.39
N ALA A 50 15.12 11.04 -8.23
CA ALA A 50 15.38 12.19 -9.10
C ALA A 50 15.23 13.50 -8.32
N LYS A 51 15.60 14.60 -8.95
CA LYS A 51 15.44 15.90 -8.34
C LYS A 51 13.98 16.14 -7.99
N PRO A 52 13.70 16.81 -6.87
CA PRO A 52 12.32 17.15 -6.52
C PRO A 52 11.65 17.95 -7.63
N ASP A 53 10.37 17.64 -7.84
CA ASP A 53 9.53 18.34 -8.78
C ASP A 53 8.35 18.91 -8.00
N PRO A 54 8.11 20.23 -8.05
CA PRO A 54 7.04 20.81 -7.25
C PRO A 54 5.64 20.29 -7.59
N ASN A 55 5.49 19.69 -8.77
CA ASN A 55 4.21 19.11 -9.16
C ASN A 55 4.02 17.69 -8.65
N HIS A 56 5.06 17.08 -8.13
CA HIS A 56 5.02 15.69 -7.67
C HIS A 56 5.04 15.64 -6.15
N ARG A 57 4.03 15.02 -5.56
CA ARG A 57 3.90 14.97 -4.10
C ARG A 57 3.11 13.75 -3.67
N GLY A 58 3.04 13.52 -2.36
CA GLY A 58 2.25 12.45 -1.81
C GLY A 58 2.82 11.07 -2.09
N PHE A 59 4.14 10.96 -2.15
CA PHE A 59 4.79 9.68 -2.40
C PHE A 59 4.49 8.71 -1.28
N ALA A 60 4.06 7.51 -1.65
CA ALA A 60 3.74 6.47 -0.68
C ALA A 60 3.87 5.10 -1.32
N ILE A 61 4.13 4.12 -0.46
CA ILE A 61 4.10 2.72 -0.84
C ILE A 61 3.11 2.01 0.07
N LYS A 62 2.62 0.86 -0.36
CA LYS A 62 1.68 0.08 0.43
C LYS A 62 2.26 -1.30 0.68
N ALA A 63 2.06 -1.80 1.89
CA ALA A 63 2.48 -3.15 2.25
C ALA A 63 1.43 -3.78 3.15
N ALA A 64 1.41 -5.10 3.18
CA ALA A 64 0.46 -5.86 3.99
C ALA A 64 1.13 -6.27 5.29
N PHE A 65 0.42 -6.09 6.39
CA PHE A 65 0.89 -6.49 7.72
C PHE A 65 -0.11 -7.48 8.30
N ALA A 66 0.41 -8.60 8.81
CA ALA A 66 -0.44 -9.61 9.42
C ALA A 66 -1.18 -9.04 10.62
N SER A 67 -2.41 -9.48 10.83
CA SER A 67 -3.19 -9.09 11.99
C SER A 67 -3.59 -10.34 12.77
N PRO A 68 -4.00 -10.15 14.04
CA PRO A 68 -4.26 -11.31 14.93
C PRO A 68 -5.36 -12.24 14.45
N ASP A 69 -6.25 -11.76 13.59
CA ASP A 69 -7.35 -12.57 13.07
C ASP A 69 -6.94 -13.47 11.89
N GLY A 70 -5.64 -13.49 11.55
CA GLY A 70 -5.15 -14.30 10.44
C GLY A 70 -5.26 -13.60 9.09
N GLU A 71 -5.72 -12.36 9.09
CA GLU A 71 -5.83 -11.54 7.88
C GLU A 71 -4.58 -10.69 7.71
N CYS A 72 -4.60 -9.87 6.68
CA CYS A 72 -3.58 -8.84 6.50
C CYS A 72 -4.25 -7.48 6.40
N GLU A 73 -3.63 -6.50 7.01
CA GLU A 73 -4.04 -5.12 6.85
C GLU A 73 -3.08 -4.42 5.91
N HIS A 74 -3.61 -3.80 4.85
CA HIS A 74 -2.80 -3.08 3.87
C HIS A 74 -2.68 -1.63 4.33
N ILE A 75 -1.45 -1.17 4.49
CA ILE A 75 -1.19 0.15 5.08
C ILE A 75 -0.31 0.94 4.14
N TRP A 76 -0.68 2.22 3.93
CA TRP A 76 0.14 3.15 3.17
C TRP A 76 1.25 3.68 4.07
N ILE A 77 2.46 3.73 3.50
CA ILE A 77 3.68 4.15 4.17
C ILE A 77 4.16 5.37 3.43
N THR A 78 4.32 6.48 4.17
CA THR A 78 4.59 7.78 3.56
C THR A 78 6.07 8.11 3.55
N SER A 79 6.43 9.04 2.66
CA SER A 79 7.78 9.58 2.53
C SER A 79 8.83 8.48 2.36
N PRO A 80 8.62 7.54 1.44
CA PRO A 80 9.58 6.44 1.28
C PRO A 80 10.88 6.92 0.68
N THR A 81 11.98 6.33 1.16
CA THR A 81 13.29 6.44 0.55
C THR A 81 13.75 5.07 0.09
N TRP A 82 14.67 5.04 -0.85
CA TRP A 82 15.16 3.80 -1.45
C TRP A 82 16.67 3.72 -1.24
N ASP A 83 17.15 2.61 -0.70
CA ASP A 83 18.58 2.45 -0.42
C ASP A 83 19.29 1.52 -1.41
N GLY A 84 18.59 1.09 -2.44
CA GLY A 84 19.11 0.13 -3.42
C GLY A 84 18.59 -1.28 -3.22
N GLN A 85 18.04 -1.57 -2.07
CA GLN A 85 17.51 -2.89 -1.73
C GLN A 85 16.12 -2.84 -1.13
N GLN A 86 15.80 -1.81 -0.38
CA GLN A 86 14.50 -1.71 0.27
C GLN A 86 14.10 -0.26 0.47
N PHE A 87 12.82 -0.06 0.71
CA PHE A 87 12.27 1.24 1.07
C PHE A 87 12.25 1.40 2.57
N THR A 88 12.38 2.64 3.00
CA THR A 88 12.16 3.03 4.40
C THR A 88 11.14 4.15 4.39
N GLY A 89 10.11 4.05 5.21
CA GLY A 89 9.08 5.07 5.30
C GLY A 89 8.38 5.03 6.64
N GLN A 90 7.33 5.80 6.78
CA GLN A 90 6.69 6.02 8.06
C GLN A 90 5.20 5.66 7.99
N ILE A 91 4.73 5.03 9.05
CA ILE A 91 3.30 4.76 9.24
C ILE A 91 2.64 6.06 9.66
N ASP A 92 1.72 6.56 8.84
CA ASP A 92 1.11 7.87 9.04
C ASP A 92 -0.37 7.79 9.40
N ASN A 93 -0.90 6.59 9.55
CA ASN A 93 -2.28 6.37 10.00
C ASN A 93 -2.29 5.33 11.09
N GLU A 94 -3.27 5.43 11.98
CA GLU A 94 -3.46 4.44 13.03
C GLU A 94 -3.93 3.13 12.41
N PRO A 95 -3.18 2.03 12.57
CA PRO A 95 -3.64 0.74 12.08
C PRO A 95 -4.93 0.32 12.76
N LEU A 96 -5.79 -0.37 12.03
CA LEU A 96 -7.08 -0.80 12.55
C LEU A 96 -7.01 -2.19 13.16
N ALA A 97 -6.18 -3.07 12.64
CA ALA A 97 -6.19 -4.47 13.04
C ALA A 97 -4.83 -5.01 13.40
N THR A 98 -3.80 -4.70 12.62
CA THR A 98 -2.47 -5.25 12.88
C THR A 98 -1.89 -4.73 14.18
N LYS A 99 -1.13 -5.57 14.87
CA LYS A 99 -0.38 -5.19 16.06
C LYS A 99 1.11 -5.05 15.80
N LEU A 100 1.53 -5.28 14.54
CA LEU A 100 2.95 -5.28 14.20
C LEU A 100 3.54 -3.87 14.07
N VAL A 101 2.69 -2.91 13.73
CA VAL A 101 3.11 -1.51 13.52
C VAL A 101 2.09 -0.60 14.14
N LYS A 102 2.51 0.64 14.41
CA LYS A 102 1.63 1.66 14.97
C LYS A 102 1.97 2.99 14.32
N LEU A 103 1.10 3.96 14.52
CA LEU A 103 1.29 5.32 14.03
C LEU A 103 2.65 5.84 14.44
N GLY A 104 3.39 6.38 13.48
CA GLY A 104 4.70 6.97 13.74
C GLY A 104 5.86 6.01 13.55
N ASP A 105 5.59 4.71 13.44
CA ASP A 105 6.69 3.75 13.24
C ASP A 105 7.37 3.97 11.90
N VAL A 106 8.70 3.79 11.90
CA VAL A 106 9.49 3.73 10.69
C VAL A 106 9.62 2.26 10.31
N VAL A 107 9.31 1.94 9.07
CA VAL A 107 9.30 0.56 8.59
C VAL A 107 10.14 0.41 7.35
N HIS A 108 10.60 -0.80 7.11
CA HIS A 108 11.36 -1.17 5.92
C HIS A 108 10.52 -2.13 5.08
N VAL A 109 10.50 -1.90 3.78
CA VAL A 109 9.70 -2.71 2.85
C VAL A 109 10.55 -3.10 1.67
N LYS A 110 10.63 -4.40 1.42
CA LYS A 110 11.34 -4.92 0.25
C LYS A 110 10.40 -4.91 -0.95
N PRO A 111 10.94 -4.91 -2.18
CA PRO A 111 10.10 -4.89 -3.37
C PRO A 111 9.07 -6.01 -3.42
N ASP A 112 9.41 -7.21 -2.94
CA ASP A 112 8.48 -8.33 -2.95
C ASP A 112 7.43 -8.26 -1.84
N GLU A 113 7.58 -7.33 -0.92
CA GLU A 113 6.59 -7.09 0.13
C GLU A 113 5.65 -5.94 -0.22
N LEU A 114 5.99 -5.17 -1.24
CA LEU A 114 5.20 -4.02 -1.66
C LEU A 114 3.98 -4.48 -2.43
N THR A 115 2.83 -3.88 -2.13
CA THR A 115 1.59 -4.21 -2.84
C THR A 115 1.10 -3.08 -3.71
N ASP A 116 1.62 -1.86 -3.53
CA ASP A 116 1.29 -0.73 -4.41
C ASP A 116 2.28 0.40 -4.16
N TRP A 117 2.30 1.35 -5.08
CA TRP A 117 3.03 2.61 -4.92
C TRP A 117 2.21 3.71 -5.58
N MET A 118 2.41 4.94 -5.13
CA MET A 118 1.71 6.06 -5.75
C MET A 118 2.41 7.37 -5.49
N TYR A 119 2.11 8.35 -6.32
CA TYR A 119 2.31 9.77 -6.05
C TYR A 119 1.30 10.55 -6.86
N LEU A 120 1.25 11.85 -6.61
CA LEU A 120 0.39 12.75 -7.36
C LEU A 120 1.25 13.62 -8.26
N ASP A 121 0.83 13.76 -9.49
CA ASP A 121 1.44 14.67 -10.47
C ASP A 121 0.38 15.69 -10.82
N SER A 122 0.54 16.92 -10.33
CA SER A 122 -0.44 17.99 -10.54
C SER A 122 -1.85 17.51 -10.19
N ASN A 123 -1.95 16.84 -9.05
CA ASN A 123 -3.20 16.29 -8.50
C ASN A 123 -3.73 15.07 -9.26
N GLN A 124 -2.98 14.52 -10.21
CA GLN A 124 -3.37 13.28 -10.87
C GLN A 124 -2.62 12.12 -10.27
N LEU A 125 -3.33 11.02 -10.04
CA LEU A 125 -2.74 9.83 -9.43
C LEU A 125 -1.85 9.13 -10.44
N VAL A 126 -0.60 8.84 -10.02
CA VAL A 126 0.33 8.01 -10.77
C VAL A 126 0.58 6.77 -9.93
N GLY A 127 0.54 5.61 -10.54
CA GLY A 127 0.52 4.36 -9.80
C GLY A 127 -0.84 4.15 -9.16
N GLY A 128 -0.87 3.68 -7.92
CA GLY A 128 -2.13 3.51 -7.21
C GLY A 128 -3.03 2.48 -7.85
N TYR A 129 -2.46 1.37 -8.32
CA TYR A 129 -3.22 0.36 -9.06
C TYR A 129 -4.34 -0.25 -8.22
N THR A 130 -4.10 -0.41 -6.91
CA THR A 130 -5.12 -0.93 -6.02
C THR A 130 -6.16 0.13 -5.66
N VAL A 131 -5.74 1.40 -5.62
CA VAL A 131 -6.65 2.50 -5.35
C VAL A 131 -7.67 2.62 -6.48
N ARG A 132 -7.23 2.45 -7.71
CA ARG A 132 -8.10 2.60 -8.89
C ARG A 132 -9.23 1.57 -8.90
N LEU A 133 -9.05 0.45 -8.20
CA LEU A 133 -10.09 -0.57 -8.13
C LEU A 133 -11.25 -0.14 -7.24
N LEU A 134 -11.04 0.87 -6.39
CA LEU A 134 -12.05 1.35 -5.45
C LEU A 134 -12.88 2.50 -6.00
N TYR A 135 -12.49 3.08 -7.11
CA TYR A 135 -13.15 4.28 -7.65
C TYR A 135 -13.48 4.17 -9.13
#